data_744df7dcf06c2ae3d81fd22d9acecc95
#
_entry.id   744df7dcf06c2ae3d81fd22d9acecc95
#
_cell.length_a   1.000
_cell.length_b   1.000
_cell.length_c   1.000
_cell.angle_alpha   90.00
_cell.angle_beta   90.00
_cell.angle_gamma   90.00
#
_symmetry.space_group_name_H-M   'P 1'
#
loop_
_entity.id
_entity.type
_entity.pdbx_description
1 polymer ?
#
loop_
_entity_poly.entity_id
_entity_poly.type
_entity_poly.pdbx_seq_one_letter_code
_entity_poly.pdbx_strand_id
1 'polypeptide(L)'
;MKLRLGRDILIYWPVLLMAGLVWAQPLPAIAVPPSPIEVEWHDTNNRDRYLNCMTRAIYWEARGQSRAGQIAVGQVVLNRANDRRFPPDVCDVIFQRRGNSCQFSWACTPRRHLPLANVTDLERAREAAELALSNTPDLTYGALYFHDTSIVGWRHLRRTARIDNHIFYKER
;
A
#
# COMPACT_ATOMS: atom_id res chain seq x y z
N MET A 1 11.97 -95.20 33.35
CA MET A 1 10.75 -94.51 32.87
C MET A 1 11.20 -93.37 32.01
N LYS A 2 10.92 -93.38 30.74
CA LYS A 2 11.60 -92.60 29.67
C LYS A 2 11.08 -91.20 29.55
N LEU A 3 11.99 -90.20 29.70
CA LEU A 3 11.75 -88.81 29.31
C LEU A 3 11.94 -88.66 27.81
N ARG A 4 10.97 -88.06 27.14
CA ARG A 4 11.12 -87.62 25.78
C ARG A 4 11.26 -86.11 25.78
N LEU A 5 12.40 -85.63 25.27
CA LEU A 5 12.67 -84.22 24.98
C LEU A 5 11.87 -83.83 23.70
N GLY A 6 11.05 -82.87 23.87
CA GLY A 6 10.45 -82.12 22.74
C GLY A 6 11.40 -80.98 22.35
N ARG A 7 11.80 -80.96 21.07
CA ARG A 7 12.62 -79.91 20.49
C ARG A 7 11.63 -78.81 19.99
N ASP A 8 11.51 -77.76 20.76
CA ASP A 8 10.80 -76.55 20.32
C ASP A 8 11.73 -75.73 19.44
N ILE A 9 11.36 -75.64 18.15
CA ILE A 9 12.04 -74.80 17.16
C ILE A 9 11.49 -73.38 17.33
N LEU A 10 12.32 -72.53 17.95
CA LEU A 10 12.02 -71.06 17.98
C LEU A 10 12.25 -70.50 16.60
N ILE A 11 11.14 -70.23 15.93
CA ILE A 11 11.11 -69.47 14.67
C ILE A 11 11.26 -67.98 15.07
N TYR A 12 12.47 -67.45 14.96
CA TYR A 12 12.71 -66.02 15.05
C TYR A 12 12.20 -65.37 13.76
N TRP A 13 11.11 -64.66 13.87
CA TRP A 13 10.64 -63.82 12.81
C TRP A 13 11.36 -62.44 12.93
N PRO A 14 12.13 -62.01 11.92
CA PRO A 14 12.73 -60.69 11.96
C PRO A 14 11.62 -59.66 11.78
N VAL A 15 11.35 -58.89 12.83
CA VAL A 15 10.55 -57.69 12.74
C VAL A 15 11.35 -56.64 11.94
N LEU A 16 11.10 -56.51 10.67
CA LEU A 16 11.57 -55.43 9.84
C LEU A 16 10.97 -54.12 10.36
N LEU A 17 11.73 -53.35 11.15
CA LEU A 17 11.44 -51.97 11.45
C LEU A 17 11.57 -51.16 10.16
N MET A 18 10.46 -50.99 9.45
CA MET A 18 10.30 -49.98 8.40
C MET A 18 10.30 -48.62 9.11
N ALA A 19 11.47 -48.03 9.26
CA ALA A 19 11.61 -46.61 9.60
C ALA A 19 11.04 -45.82 8.41
N GLY A 20 9.76 -45.48 8.50
CA GLY A 20 9.11 -44.60 7.54
C GLY A 20 9.79 -43.25 7.63
N LEU A 21 10.61 -42.90 6.63
CA LEU A 21 11.09 -41.57 6.36
C LEU A 21 9.85 -40.71 6.04
N VAL A 22 9.30 -40.06 7.07
CA VAL A 22 8.32 -38.99 6.88
C VAL A 22 9.05 -37.85 6.19
N TRP A 23 8.93 -37.78 4.88
CA TRP A 23 9.35 -36.63 4.11
C TRP A 23 8.49 -35.47 4.56
N ALA A 24 9.07 -34.55 5.33
CA ALA A 24 8.43 -33.29 5.67
C ALA A 24 8.17 -32.54 4.35
N GLN A 25 6.92 -32.56 3.89
CA GLN A 25 6.51 -31.76 2.74
C GLN A 25 6.65 -30.29 3.14
N PRO A 26 7.39 -29.46 2.39
CA PRO A 26 7.39 -28.04 2.64
C PRO A 26 5.93 -27.55 2.50
N LEU A 27 5.45 -26.83 3.50
CA LEU A 27 4.14 -26.22 3.45
C LEU A 27 4.07 -25.36 2.19
N PRO A 28 2.97 -25.40 1.43
CA PRO A 28 2.81 -24.51 0.28
C PRO A 28 2.97 -23.07 0.77
N ALA A 29 3.90 -22.35 0.16
CA ALA A 29 4.05 -20.93 0.41
C ALA A 29 2.68 -20.28 0.17
N ILE A 30 2.11 -19.67 1.23
CA ILE A 30 0.89 -18.89 1.09
C ILE A 30 1.28 -17.75 0.15
N ALA A 31 0.78 -17.79 -1.08
CA ALA A 31 0.92 -16.71 -2.02
C ALA A 31 0.20 -15.50 -1.40
N VAL A 32 0.98 -14.60 -0.81
CA VAL A 32 0.45 -13.29 -0.40
C VAL A 32 -0.04 -12.63 -1.68
N PRO A 33 -1.34 -12.31 -1.79
CA PRO A 33 -1.82 -11.62 -2.98
C PRO A 33 -0.98 -10.35 -3.14
N PRO A 34 -0.56 -9.99 -4.38
CA PRO A 34 0.19 -8.78 -4.62
C PRO A 34 -0.59 -7.61 -4.00
N SER A 35 0.10 -6.78 -3.22
CA SER A 35 -0.54 -5.61 -2.65
C SER A 35 -1.08 -4.76 -3.80
N PRO A 36 -2.25 -4.10 -3.64
CA PRO A 36 -2.87 -3.30 -4.71
C PRO A 36 -1.99 -2.13 -5.21
N ILE A 37 -0.81 -1.94 -4.66
CA ILE A 37 0.09 -0.80 -4.90
C ILE A 37 1.44 -1.27 -5.49
N GLU A 38 1.50 -2.40 -6.18
CA GLU A 38 2.65 -2.69 -7.04
C GLU A 38 2.54 -1.85 -8.33
N VAL A 39 2.83 -0.56 -8.19
CA VAL A 39 3.25 0.24 -9.33
C VAL A 39 4.64 -0.27 -9.71
N GLU A 40 4.74 -0.89 -10.86
CA GLU A 40 5.95 -1.53 -11.37
C GLU A 40 7.02 -0.45 -11.66
N TRP A 41 7.95 -0.26 -10.72
CA TRP A 41 8.99 0.79 -10.73
C TRP A 41 10.20 0.41 -11.62
N HIS A 42 9.99 -0.21 -12.75
CA HIS A 42 11.09 -0.64 -13.62
C HIS A 42 11.79 0.49 -14.38
N ASP A 43 11.28 1.73 -14.31
CA ASP A 43 11.88 2.90 -14.92
C ASP A 43 12.22 3.96 -13.87
N THR A 44 13.51 4.18 -13.61
CA THR A 44 14.00 5.22 -12.69
C THR A 44 13.48 6.61 -13.07
N ASN A 45 13.29 6.89 -14.36
CA ASN A 45 12.74 8.15 -14.86
C ASN A 45 11.29 8.34 -14.42
N ASN A 46 10.48 7.28 -14.41
CA ASN A 46 9.10 7.36 -13.95
C ASN A 46 9.03 7.52 -12.43
N ARG A 47 9.89 6.85 -11.68
CA ARG A 47 9.94 7.01 -10.22
C ARG A 47 10.27 8.44 -9.82
N ASP A 48 11.28 9.05 -10.41
CA ASP A 48 11.67 10.43 -10.12
C ASP A 48 10.57 11.42 -10.54
N ARG A 49 9.92 11.18 -11.68
CA ARG A 49 8.77 11.97 -12.12
C ARG A 49 7.61 11.88 -11.13
N TYR A 50 7.26 10.70 -10.67
CA TYR A 50 6.19 10.50 -9.68
C TYR A 50 6.55 11.11 -8.33
N LEU A 51 7.79 10.97 -7.89
CA LEU A 51 8.28 11.60 -6.67
C LEU A 51 8.13 13.12 -6.73
N ASN A 52 8.50 13.74 -7.84
CA ASN A 52 8.37 15.19 -8.02
C ASN A 52 6.90 15.64 -8.04
N CYS A 53 6.03 14.94 -8.76
CA CYS A 53 4.59 15.24 -8.77
C CYS A 53 3.98 15.08 -7.38
N MET A 54 4.26 13.96 -6.71
CA MET A 54 3.74 13.63 -5.38
C MET A 54 4.22 14.63 -4.31
N THR A 55 5.52 14.95 -4.32
CA THR A 55 6.09 15.98 -3.42
C THR A 55 5.35 17.31 -3.55
N ARG A 56 5.08 17.74 -4.77
CA ARG A 56 4.34 18.99 -5.02
C ARG A 56 2.90 18.90 -4.51
N ALA A 57 2.21 17.79 -4.72
CA ALA A 57 0.86 17.58 -4.22
C ALA A 57 0.82 17.62 -2.69
N ILE A 58 1.69 16.88 -2.02
CA ILE A 58 1.78 16.85 -0.55
C ILE A 58 2.14 18.23 0.01
N TYR A 59 3.08 18.93 -0.62
CA TYR A 59 3.47 20.27 -0.18
C TYR A 59 2.30 21.25 -0.18
N TRP A 60 1.47 21.25 -1.22
CA TRP A 60 0.35 22.19 -1.31
C TRP A 60 -0.87 21.78 -0.49
N GLU A 61 -1.12 20.50 -0.36
CA GLU A 61 -2.30 19.96 0.33
C GLU A 61 -2.07 19.69 1.83
N ALA A 62 -0.84 19.32 2.22
CA ALA A 62 -0.61 18.74 3.53
C ALA A 62 0.63 19.25 4.28
N ARG A 63 1.31 20.34 3.83
CA ARG A 63 2.55 20.81 4.48
C ARG A 63 2.40 21.13 5.96
N GLY A 64 1.20 21.50 6.43
CA GLY A 64 0.90 21.79 7.83
C GLY A 64 0.45 20.56 8.64
N GLN A 65 0.39 19.38 8.03
CA GLN A 65 -0.03 18.15 8.68
C GLN A 65 1.16 17.37 9.25
N SER A 66 0.87 16.38 10.11
CA SER A 66 1.87 15.42 10.55
C SER A 66 2.43 14.60 9.38
N ARG A 67 3.53 13.87 9.62
CA ARG A 67 4.06 12.93 8.63
C ARG A 67 3.03 11.91 8.15
N ALA A 68 2.20 11.40 9.08
CA ALA A 68 1.11 10.47 8.75
C ALA A 68 0.06 11.13 7.84
N GLY A 69 -0.34 12.38 8.13
CA GLY A 69 -1.26 13.13 7.29
C GLY A 69 -0.71 13.41 5.89
N GLN A 70 0.58 13.70 5.78
CA GLN A 70 1.26 13.90 4.50
C GLN A 70 1.31 12.61 3.68
N ILE A 71 1.69 11.48 4.29
CA ILE A 71 1.68 10.17 3.64
C ILE A 71 0.26 9.81 3.18
N ALA A 72 -0.75 10.02 4.02
CA ALA A 72 -2.13 9.71 3.72
C ALA A 72 -2.65 10.47 2.47
N VAL A 73 -2.29 11.74 2.29
CA VAL A 73 -2.62 12.48 1.06
C VAL A 73 -1.95 11.86 -0.16
N GLY A 74 -0.68 11.45 -0.06
CA GLY A 74 0.00 10.71 -1.12
C GLY A 74 -0.68 9.38 -1.45
N GLN A 75 -1.12 8.64 -0.44
CA GLN A 75 -1.83 7.37 -0.62
C GLN A 75 -3.18 7.53 -1.32
N VAL A 76 -3.91 8.62 -1.10
CA VAL A 76 -5.12 8.91 -1.89
C VAL A 76 -4.81 9.05 -3.38
N VAL A 77 -3.68 9.68 -3.74
CA VAL A 77 -3.24 9.78 -5.14
C VAL A 77 -2.96 8.39 -5.72
N LEU A 78 -2.27 7.53 -4.98
CA LEU A 78 -1.99 6.15 -5.40
C LEU A 78 -3.26 5.31 -5.51
N ASN A 79 -4.17 5.41 -4.54
CA ASN A 79 -5.46 4.73 -4.58
C ASN A 79 -6.27 5.13 -5.83
N ARG A 80 -6.21 6.41 -6.22
CA ARG A 80 -6.83 6.88 -7.46
C ARG A 80 -6.16 6.30 -8.69
N ALA A 81 -4.82 6.30 -8.76
CA ALA A 81 -4.08 5.73 -9.89
C ALA A 81 -4.38 4.23 -10.09
N ASN A 82 -4.73 3.51 -9.01
CA ASN A 82 -5.14 2.12 -9.04
C ASN A 82 -6.65 1.90 -9.27
N ASP A 83 -7.45 2.95 -9.32
CA ASP A 83 -8.91 2.88 -9.53
C ASP A 83 -9.27 3.27 -10.95
N ARG A 84 -10.00 2.39 -11.65
CA ARG A 84 -10.36 2.55 -13.07
C ARG A 84 -11.11 3.84 -13.42
N ARG A 85 -11.62 4.57 -12.43
CA ARG A 85 -12.32 5.86 -12.61
C ARG A 85 -11.38 7.04 -12.77
N PHE A 86 -10.10 6.82 -12.52
CA PHE A 86 -9.05 7.85 -12.57
C PHE A 86 -7.97 7.46 -13.58
N PRO A 87 -7.12 8.41 -13.99
CA PRO A 87 -5.94 8.09 -14.79
C PRO A 87 -5.02 7.09 -14.06
N PRO A 88 -4.38 6.15 -14.76
CA PRO A 88 -3.49 5.18 -14.14
C PRO A 88 -2.10 5.74 -13.80
N ASP A 89 -1.82 6.98 -14.19
CA ASP A 89 -0.54 7.65 -13.94
C ASP A 89 -0.65 8.62 -12.78
N VAL A 90 0.32 8.60 -11.86
CA VAL A 90 0.36 9.41 -10.64
C VAL A 90 0.30 10.91 -10.95
N CYS A 91 1.09 11.37 -11.92
CA CYS A 91 1.11 12.78 -12.30
C CYS A 91 -0.21 13.19 -12.97
N ASP A 92 -0.80 12.31 -13.79
CA ASP A 92 -2.07 12.58 -14.44
C ASP A 92 -3.23 12.64 -13.43
N VAL A 93 -3.20 11.84 -12.38
CA VAL A 93 -4.14 11.97 -11.24
C VAL A 93 -4.00 13.33 -10.57
N ILE A 94 -2.76 13.76 -10.30
CA ILE A 94 -2.48 15.03 -9.61
C ILE A 94 -2.93 16.23 -10.45
N PHE A 95 -2.66 16.20 -11.75
CA PHE A 95 -3.00 17.30 -12.65
C PHE A 95 -4.33 17.10 -13.39
N GLN A 96 -5.14 16.10 -12.98
CA GLN A 96 -6.43 15.83 -13.61
C GLN A 96 -7.34 17.04 -13.60
N ARG A 97 -8.01 17.27 -14.73
CA ARG A 97 -9.03 18.33 -14.91
C ARG A 97 -10.37 17.71 -15.25
N ARG A 98 -11.43 18.31 -14.72
CA ARG A 98 -12.82 18.03 -15.11
C ARG A 98 -13.46 19.37 -15.48
N GLY A 99 -13.61 19.62 -16.78
CA GLY A 99 -14.01 20.92 -17.28
C GLY A 99 -13.02 22.01 -16.88
N ASN A 100 -13.48 23.05 -16.21
CA ASN A 100 -12.65 24.17 -15.75
C ASN A 100 -12.04 23.97 -14.37
N SER A 101 -12.33 22.85 -13.69
CA SER A 101 -11.84 22.57 -12.35
C SER A 101 -10.68 21.58 -12.37
N CYS A 102 -9.66 21.78 -11.53
CA CYS A 102 -8.60 20.81 -11.27
C CYS A 102 -8.96 19.95 -10.08
N GLN A 103 -8.49 18.71 -10.09
CA GLN A 103 -8.65 17.77 -8.96
C GLN A 103 -8.05 18.36 -7.67
N PHE A 104 -6.87 18.97 -7.79
CA PHE A 104 -6.24 19.79 -6.77
C PHE A 104 -6.29 21.26 -7.21
N SER A 105 -6.91 22.13 -6.41
CA SER A 105 -7.20 23.53 -6.80
C SER A 105 -5.95 24.31 -7.21
N TRP A 106 -4.82 24.11 -6.52
CA TRP A 106 -3.55 24.77 -6.81
C TRP A 106 -3.02 24.43 -8.21
N ALA A 107 -3.36 23.25 -8.76
CA ALA A 107 -2.92 22.84 -10.10
C ALA A 107 -3.52 23.67 -11.23
N CYS A 108 -4.64 24.37 -10.98
CA CYS A 108 -5.28 25.30 -11.90
C CYS A 108 -4.92 26.79 -11.63
N THR A 109 -4.01 27.06 -10.72
CA THR A 109 -3.61 28.43 -10.35
C THR A 109 -2.14 28.68 -10.71
N PRO A 110 -1.66 29.94 -10.66
CA PRO A 110 -0.25 30.24 -10.83
C PRO A 110 0.67 29.46 -9.86
N ARG A 111 0.15 28.99 -8.70
CA ARG A 111 0.88 28.13 -7.74
C ARG A 111 1.47 26.88 -8.37
N ARG A 112 0.88 26.38 -9.46
CA ARG A 112 1.43 25.24 -10.21
C ARG A 112 2.88 25.46 -10.63
N HIS A 113 3.25 26.68 -10.95
CA HIS A 113 4.56 27.05 -11.47
C HIS A 113 5.43 27.76 -10.42
N LEU A 114 4.88 28.04 -9.23
CA LEU A 114 5.66 28.67 -8.17
C LEU A 114 6.71 27.70 -7.60
N PRO A 115 7.91 28.20 -7.26
CA PRO A 115 8.88 27.42 -6.52
C PRO A 115 8.33 27.03 -5.15
N LEU A 116 8.71 25.87 -4.67
CA LEU A 116 8.38 25.39 -3.33
C LEU A 116 9.38 26.00 -2.35
N ALA A 117 9.11 27.22 -1.91
CA ALA A 117 10.09 28.11 -1.28
C ALA A 117 10.46 27.72 0.15
N ASN A 118 9.58 27.04 0.89
CA ASN A 118 9.91 26.58 2.24
C ASN A 118 10.67 25.25 2.14
N VAL A 119 11.98 25.30 2.36
CA VAL A 119 12.87 24.13 2.22
C VAL A 119 12.49 23.01 3.20
N THR A 120 12.21 23.35 4.46
CA THR A 120 11.84 22.35 5.47
C THR A 120 10.52 21.64 5.14
N ASP A 121 9.51 22.40 4.68
CA ASP A 121 8.24 21.82 4.27
C ASP A 121 8.40 20.98 2.98
N LEU A 122 9.30 21.40 2.09
CA LEU A 122 9.63 20.65 0.87
C LEU A 122 10.30 19.32 1.19
N GLU A 123 11.27 19.32 2.10
CA GLU A 123 11.95 18.09 2.54
C GLU A 123 10.98 17.12 3.19
N ARG A 124 10.12 17.59 4.09
CA ARG A 124 9.06 16.76 4.71
C ARG A 124 8.10 16.19 3.69
N ALA A 125 7.65 17.01 2.73
CA ALA A 125 6.78 16.56 1.67
C ALA A 125 7.45 15.51 0.75
N ARG A 126 8.75 15.68 0.48
CA ARG A 126 9.54 14.71 -0.29
C ARG A 126 9.69 13.38 0.44
N GLU A 127 10.06 13.41 1.72
CA GLU A 127 10.13 12.20 2.56
C GLU A 127 8.78 11.46 2.63
N ALA A 128 7.69 12.21 2.80
CA ALA A 128 6.35 11.64 2.82
C ALA A 128 5.97 11.02 1.46
N ALA A 129 6.35 11.66 0.35
CA ALA A 129 6.17 11.13 -1.00
C ALA A 129 6.96 9.84 -1.22
N GLU A 130 8.22 9.80 -0.80
CA GLU A 130 9.06 8.59 -0.86
C GLU A 130 8.43 7.43 -0.08
N LEU A 131 7.91 7.70 1.12
CA LEU A 131 7.22 6.69 1.93
C LEU A 131 5.90 6.25 1.32
N ALA A 132 5.08 7.16 0.79
CA ALA A 132 3.86 6.81 0.10
C ALA A 132 4.13 5.92 -1.11
N LEU A 133 5.20 6.21 -1.87
CA LEU A 133 5.63 5.46 -3.04
C LEU A 133 6.38 4.15 -2.69
N SER A 134 6.78 3.94 -1.45
CA SER A 134 7.44 2.73 -0.97
C SER A 134 6.42 1.87 -0.26
N ASN A 135 5.75 0.99 -0.79
CA ASN A 135 4.90 -0.09 -0.23
C ASN A 135 4.51 0.02 1.27
N THR A 136 4.26 1.26 1.74
CA THR A 136 3.84 1.53 3.12
C THR A 136 2.37 1.13 3.27
N PRO A 137 1.94 0.52 4.38
CA PRO A 137 0.52 0.20 4.62
C PRO A 137 -0.38 1.42 4.40
N ASP A 138 -1.49 1.24 3.69
CA ASP A 138 -2.42 2.34 3.40
C ASP A 138 -3.15 2.82 4.66
N LEU A 139 -2.73 3.97 5.16
CA LEU A 139 -3.31 4.63 6.33
C LEU A 139 -4.76 5.11 6.08
N THR A 140 -5.16 5.21 4.82
CA THR A 140 -6.46 5.74 4.41
C THR A 140 -7.53 4.67 4.19
N TYR A 141 -7.15 3.37 4.21
CA TYR A 141 -8.03 2.23 3.94
C TYR A 141 -8.74 2.30 2.58
N GLY A 142 -8.00 2.65 1.54
CA GLY A 142 -8.48 2.74 0.17
C GLY A 142 -9.29 4.02 -0.10
N ALA A 143 -9.02 5.11 0.60
CA ALA A 143 -9.71 6.37 0.36
C ALA A 143 -9.37 6.94 -1.02
N LEU A 144 -10.38 7.51 -1.66
CA LEU A 144 -10.28 8.20 -2.95
C LEU A 144 -10.53 9.70 -2.83
N TYR A 145 -11.05 10.14 -1.68
CA TYR A 145 -11.44 11.52 -1.42
C TYR A 145 -11.00 11.93 -0.02
N PHE A 146 -10.68 13.19 0.16
CA PHE A 146 -10.46 13.80 1.46
C PHE A 146 -10.88 15.26 1.46
N HIS A 147 -11.15 15.80 2.64
CA HIS A 147 -11.33 17.22 2.87
C HIS A 147 -10.85 17.61 4.28
N ASP A 148 -10.66 18.90 4.49
CA ASP A 148 -10.34 19.46 5.79
C ASP A 148 -11.53 19.32 6.75
N THR A 149 -11.26 19.13 8.04
CA THR A 149 -12.27 18.96 9.09
C THR A 149 -13.20 20.15 9.27
N SER A 150 -12.84 21.33 8.75
CA SER A 150 -13.70 22.53 8.74
C SER A 150 -14.85 22.43 7.75
N ILE A 151 -14.79 21.50 6.79
CA ILE A 151 -15.82 21.30 5.77
C ILE A 151 -16.83 20.26 6.24
N VAL A 152 -18.12 20.49 5.93
CA VAL A 152 -19.18 19.53 6.22
C VAL A 152 -18.96 18.25 5.42
N GLY A 153 -19.00 17.11 6.13
CA GLY A 153 -18.70 15.80 5.54
C GLY A 153 -19.70 15.36 4.45
N TRP A 154 -19.23 14.55 3.53
CA TRP A 154 -20.01 13.98 2.42
C TRP A 154 -20.81 12.76 2.87
N ARG A 155 -22.12 12.90 3.07
CA ARG A 155 -23.02 11.85 3.57
C ARG A 155 -23.19 10.66 2.61
N HIS A 156 -22.96 10.86 1.30
CA HIS A 156 -23.08 9.80 0.30
C HIS A 156 -21.84 8.91 0.21
N LEU A 157 -20.73 9.33 0.81
CA LEU A 157 -19.48 8.55 0.87
C LEU A 157 -19.33 7.84 2.22
N ARG A 158 -18.52 6.79 2.25
CA ARG A 158 -18.12 6.10 3.47
C ARG A 158 -16.82 6.71 3.99
N ARG A 159 -16.85 7.24 5.20
CA ARG A 159 -15.65 7.68 5.90
C ARG A 159 -14.77 6.47 6.20
N THR A 160 -13.46 6.56 5.92
CA THR A 160 -12.48 5.49 6.14
C THR A 160 -11.51 5.82 7.27
N ALA A 161 -11.00 7.06 7.30
CA ALA A 161 -10.04 7.50 8.32
C ALA A 161 -10.25 8.98 8.68
N ARG A 162 -9.65 9.38 9.80
CA ARG A 162 -9.38 10.78 10.14
C ARG A 162 -7.93 10.83 10.60
N ILE A 163 -7.12 11.67 9.94
CA ILE A 163 -5.72 11.88 10.28
C ILE A 163 -5.50 13.39 10.28
N ASP A 164 -5.07 13.89 11.41
CA ASP A 164 -4.93 15.35 11.65
C ASP A 164 -6.22 16.12 11.28
N ASN A 165 -6.09 17.11 10.40
CA ASN A 165 -7.20 17.93 9.93
C ASN A 165 -7.87 17.38 8.67
N HIS A 166 -7.54 16.16 8.23
CA HIS A 166 -8.16 15.55 7.07
C HIS A 166 -9.10 14.40 7.44
N ILE A 167 -10.25 14.34 6.76
CA ILE A 167 -11.18 13.22 6.82
C ILE A 167 -11.17 12.55 5.45
N PHE A 168 -10.96 11.24 5.44
CA PHE A 168 -10.78 10.42 4.25
C PHE A 168 -12.03 9.59 3.96
N TYR A 169 -12.35 9.41 2.66
CA TYR A 169 -13.58 8.78 2.21
C TYR A 169 -13.36 7.89 0.99
N LYS A 170 -14.22 6.87 0.85
CA LYS A 170 -14.39 6.13 -0.40
C LYS A 170 -15.87 5.92 -0.73
N GLU A 171 -16.16 5.39 -1.90
CA GLU A 171 -17.51 4.99 -2.29
C GLU A 171 -18.07 3.94 -1.30
N ARG A 172 -19.40 3.88 -1.22
CA ARG A 172 -20.11 2.87 -0.44
C ARG A 172 -20.23 1.56 -1.18
#